data_4aaa06f17f7d0fe7de22cc1276893dc6
#
_entry.id   4aaa06f17f7d0fe7de22cc1276893dc6
#
_cell.length_a   1.000
_cell.length_b   1.000
_cell.length_c   1.000
_cell.angle_alpha   90.00
_cell.angle_beta   90.00
_cell.angle_gamma   90.00
#
_symmetry.space_group_name_H-M   'P 1'
#
loop_
_entity.id
_entity.type
_entity.pdbx_description
1 polymer ?
#
loop_
_entity_poly.entity_id
_entity_poly.type
_entity_poly.pdbx_seq_one_letter_code
_entity_poly.pdbx_strand_id
1 'polypeptide(L)'
;MTPLDLRTGLGWDTHRLAAGRPLILGGVTVPSELGLDGHSDADVLSHAITDALLGAAAQGDIGMHFPDTDAAWKGADSIQLLHHTVQIIRVAGFQILNVDSTVILERPKLKDFRLPIRESL
;
A
#
# COMPACT_ATOMS: atom_id res chain seq x y z
N MET A 1 28.58 -3.22 22.84
CA MET A 1 27.40 -2.52 22.27
C MET A 1 26.92 -3.29 21.04
N THR A 2 25.65 -3.65 21.04
CA THR A 2 25.06 -4.35 19.89
C THR A 2 24.81 -3.34 18.77
N PRO A 3 25.25 -3.62 17.54
CA PRO A 3 24.94 -2.74 16.41
C PRO A 3 23.43 -2.59 16.22
N LEU A 4 22.99 -1.40 15.85
CA LEU A 4 21.59 -1.17 15.50
C LEU A 4 21.33 -1.78 14.12
N ASP A 5 20.43 -2.73 14.05
CA ASP A 5 20.05 -3.37 12.79
C ASP A 5 18.88 -2.61 12.17
N LEU A 6 19.20 -1.58 11.40
CA LEU A 6 18.22 -0.79 10.67
C LEU A 6 18.07 -1.31 9.25
N ARG A 7 16.83 -1.38 8.79
CA ARG A 7 16.52 -1.75 7.43
C ARG A 7 15.65 -0.70 6.79
N THR A 8 15.87 -0.50 5.49
CA THR A 8 15.03 0.36 4.68
C THR A 8 14.44 -0.45 3.55
N GLY A 9 13.27 -0.04 3.09
CA GLY A 9 12.60 -0.68 1.99
C GLY A 9 12.03 0.35 1.04
N LEU A 10 11.96 -0.01 -0.23
CA LEU A 10 11.38 0.81 -1.28
C LEU A 10 10.24 0.03 -1.91
N GLY A 11 9.07 0.64 -1.99
CA GLY A 11 7.94 0.12 -2.72
C GLY A 11 7.57 1.07 -3.85
N TRP A 12 7.18 0.50 -4.94
CA TRP A 12 6.75 1.23 -6.13
C TRP A 12 5.55 0.51 -6.70
N ASP A 13 4.48 1.26 -7.02
CA ASP A 13 3.32 0.69 -7.68
C ASP A 13 2.69 1.71 -8.62
N THR A 14 2.07 1.22 -9.67
CA THR A 14 1.40 2.05 -10.65
C THR A 14 0.15 1.34 -11.14
N HIS A 15 -0.92 2.10 -11.32
CA HIS A 15 -2.19 1.59 -11.83
C HIS A 15 -2.73 2.55 -12.87
N ARG A 16 -3.47 1.99 -13.84
CA ARG A 16 -4.16 2.78 -14.85
C ARG A 16 -5.38 3.46 -14.24
N LEU A 17 -5.65 4.68 -14.66
CA LEU A 17 -6.91 5.36 -14.35
C LEU A 17 -8.00 4.87 -15.29
N ALA A 18 -9.18 4.60 -14.76
CA ALA A 18 -10.30 4.09 -15.52
C ALA A 18 -11.61 4.70 -15.02
N ALA A 19 -12.55 4.93 -15.94
CA ALA A 19 -13.88 5.38 -15.59
C ALA A 19 -14.65 4.28 -14.85
N GLY A 20 -15.56 4.67 -13.95
CA GLY A 20 -16.41 3.74 -13.21
C GLY A 20 -15.71 3.02 -12.06
N ARG A 21 -14.47 3.40 -11.76
CA ARG A 21 -13.72 2.86 -10.62
C ARG A 21 -13.56 3.92 -9.54
N PRO A 22 -13.64 3.53 -8.26
CA PRO A 22 -13.34 4.47 -7.19
C PRO A 22 -11.84 4.77 -7.15
N LEU A 23 -11.49 5.97 -6.72
CA LEU A 23 -10.10 6.34 -6.42
C LEU A 23 -9.88 6.15 -4.93
N ILE A 24 -9.15 5.12 -4.57
CA ILE A 24 -8.85 4.77 -3.18
C ILE A 24 -7.34 4.88 -2.97
N LEU A 25 -6.93 5.69 -2.01
CA LEU A 25 -5.52 5.91 -1.68
C LEU A 25 -5.35 5.85 -0.17
N GLY A 26 -4.54 4.89 0.30
CA GLY A 26 -4.33 4.69 1.72
C GLY A 26 -5.62 4.39 2.48
N GLY A 27 -6.54 3.68 1.85
CA GLY A 27 -7.84 3.36 2.42
C GLY A 27 -8.87 4.48 2.37
N VAL A 28 -8.52 5.64 1.81
CA VAL A 28 -9.42 6.81 1.72
C VAL A 28 -9.98 6.92 0.30
N THR A 29 -11.31 6.98 0.19
CA THR A 29 -11.96 7.22 -1.09
C THR A 29 -11.92 8.71 -1.40
N VAL A 30 -11.27 9.06 -2.50
CA VAL A 30 -11.12 10.43 -2.97
C VAL A 30 -12.12 10.67 -4.09
N PRO A 31 -12.98 11.69 -4.00
CA PRO A 31 -13.92 12.00 -5.07
C PRO A 31 -13.19 12.26 -6.39
N SER A 32 -13.54 11.50 -7.42
CA SER A 32 -12.90 11.58 -8.72
C SER A 32 -13.77 10.93 -9.79
N GLU A 33 -13.71 11.47 -11.02
CA GLU A 33 -14.37 10.86 -12.18
C GLU A 33 -13.68 9.56 -12.60
N LEU A 34 -12.37 9.48 -12.37
CA LEU A 34 -11.57 8.30 -12.69
C LEU A 34 -11.03 7.69 -11.41
N GLY A 35 -11.02 6.38 -11.35
CA GLY A 35 -10.39 5.63 -10.28
C GLY A 35 -9.30 4.72 -10.82
N LEU A 36 -8.67 3.98 -9.94
CA LEU A 36 -7.59 3.08 -10.28
C LEU A 36 -8.14 1.70 -10.65
N ASP A 37 -7.60 1.10 -11.69
CA ASP A 37 -8.00 -0.22 -12.16
C ASP A 37 -7.02 -1.28 -11.65
N GLY A 38 -7.55 -2.39 -11.16
CA GLY A 38 -6.74 -3.48 -10.65
C GLY A 38 -7.58 -4.60 -10.05
N HIS A 39 -6.91 -5.68 -9.63
CA HIS A 39 -7.54 -6.89 -9.12
C HIS A 39 -8.24 -6.66 -7.77
N SER A 40 -7.60 -5.94 -6.85
CA SER A 40 -8.16 -5.55 -5.55
C SER A 40 -8.92 -4.22 -5.70
N ASP A 41 -8.96 -3.41 -4.64
CA ASP A 41 -9.45 -2.03 -4.71
C ASP A 41 -8.48 -1.10 -5.46
N ALA A 42 -7.35 -1.62 -5.92
CA ALA A 42 -6.30 -0.91 -6.66
C ALA A 42 -5.73 0.30 -5.89
N ASP A 43 -5.69 0.22 -4.55
CA ASP A 43 -5.08 1.23 -3.71
C ASP A 43 -3.55 1.21 -3.88
N VAL A 44 -3.08 1.99 -4.86
CA VAL A 44 -1.67 2.00 -5.26
C VAL A 44 -0.74 2.40 -4.12
N LEU A 45 -1.19 3.28 -3.22
CA LEU A 45 -0.39 3.73 -2.09
C LEU A 45 -0.21 2.60 -1.07
N SER A 46 -1.27 1.92 -0.70
CA SER A 46 -1.19 0.78 0.22
C SER A 46 -0.35 -0.35 -0.36
N HIS A 47 -0.44 -0.61 -1.67
CA HIS A 47 0.37 -1.62 -2.34
C HIS A 47 1.87 -1.27 -2.31
N ALA A 48 2.22 -0.01 -2.58
CA ALA A 48 3.62 0.42 -2.54
C ALA A 48 4.20 0.31 -1.13
N ILE A 49 3.44 0.70 -0.11
CA ILE A 49 3.87 0.58 1.29
C ILE A 49 4.06 -0.90 1.67
N THR A 50 3.12 -1.75 1.26
CA THR A 50 3.22 -3.20 1.49
C THR A 50 4.53 -3.76 0.93
N ASP A 51 4.85 -3.43 -0.32
CA ASP A 51 6.09 -3.88 -0.95
C ASP A 51 7.32 -3.35 -0.23
N ALA A 52 7.30 -2.08 0.19
CA ALA A 52 8.43 -1.49 0.92
C ALA A 52 8.68 -2.23 2.24
N LEU A 53 7.65 -2.55 2.98
CA LEU A 53 7.76 -3.26 4.26
C LEU A 53 8.28 -4.67 4.06
N LEU A 54 7.72 -5.41 3.12
CA LEU A 54 8.15 -6.78 2.83
C LEU A 54 9.60 -6.81 2.34
N GLY A 55 9.98 -5.88 1.48
CA GLY A 55 11.34 -5.80 0.99
C GLY A 55 12.36 -5.47 2.08
N ALA A 56 12.02 -4.53 2.97
CA ALA A 56 12.89 -4.18 4.09
C ALA A 56 13.16 -5.38 5.01
N ALA A 57 12.16 -6.22 5.23
CA ALA A 57 12.28 -7.41 6.08
C ALA A 57 12.76 -8.65 5.31
N ALA A 58 13.07 -8.53 4.02
CA ALA A 58 13.47 -9.65 3.15
C ALA A 58 12.39 -10.77 3.13
N GLN A 59 11.12 -10.37 3.12
CA GLN A 59 9.98 -11.30 3.12
C GLN A 59 9.30 -11.39 1.75
N GLY A 60 9.96 -10.97 0.67
CA GLY A 60 9.42 -11.03 -0.67
C GLY A 60 8.65 -9.78 -1.06
N ASP A 61 7.54 -9.95 -1.72
CA ASP A 61 6.72 -8.87 -2.24
C ASP A 61 5.23 -9.16 -2.10
N ILE A 62 4.40 -8.19 -2.49
CA ILE A 62 2.95 -8.32 -2.40
C ILE A 62 2.41 -9.49 -3.23
N GLY A 63 3.00 -9.74 -4.41
CA GLY A 63 2.56 -10.82 -5.28
C GLY A 63 2.80 -12.21 -4.71
N MET A 64 3.83 -12.37 -3.87
CA MET A 64 4.09 -13.64 -3.19
C MET A 64 3.05 -13.96 -2.12
N HIS A 65 2.67 -12.95 -1.33
CA HIS A 65 1.78 -13.14 -0.19
C HIS A 65 0.31 -13.04 -0.57
N PHE A 66 0.00 -12.22 -1.56
CA PHE A 66 -1.37 -11.91 -1.98
C PHE A 66 -1.50 -11.98 -3.51
N PRO A 67 -1.29 -13.16 -4.11
CA PRO A 67 -1.30 -13.26 -5.57
C PRO A 67 -2.66 -12.90 -6.15
N ASP A 68 -2.67 -12.16 -7.26
CA ASP A 68 -3.89 -11.74 -7.94
C ASP A 68 -4.65 -12.91 -8.59
N THR A 69 -4.00 -14.06 -8.71
CA THR A 69 -4.62 -15.31 -9.14
C THR A 69 -5.44 -16.00 -8.05
N ASP A 70 -5.26 -15.60 -6.79
CA ASP A 70 -6.01 -16.17 -5.67
C ASP A 70 -7.35 -15.46 -5.53
N ALA A 71 -8.44 -16.20 -5.71
CA ALA A 71 -9.80 -15.66 -5.61
C ALA A 71 -10.11 -15.07 -4.24
N ALA A 72 -9.41 -15.49 -3.17
CA ALA A 72 -9.59 -14.94 -1.83
C ALA A 72 -9.24 -13.45 -1.75
N TRP A 73 -8.38 -12.96 -2.65
CA TRP A 73 -7.93 -11.56 -2.65
C TRP A 73 -8.61 -10.72 -3.73
N LYS A 74 -9.50 -11.30 -4.53
CA LYS A 74 -10.24 -10.55 -5.54
C LYS A 74 -11.17 -9.54 -4.88
N GLY A 75 -11.04 -8.26 -5.25
CA GLY A 75 -11.83 -7.20 -4.65
C GLY A 75 -11.41 -6.85 -3.22
N ALA A 76 -10.27 -7.37 -2.75
CA ALA A 76 -9.82 -7.16 -1.38
C ALA A 76 -9.55 -5.69 -1.08
N ASP A 77 -9.84 -5.30 0.16
CA ASP A 77 -9.45 -4.02 0.72
C ASP A 77 -7.93 -4.05 0.99
N SER A 78 -7.20 -3.19 0.30
CA SER A 78 -5.73 -3.16 0.41
C SER A 78 -5.24 -2.74 1.79
N ILE A 79 -6.06 -2.05 2.59
CA ILE A 79 -5.75 -1.80 4.00
C ILE A 79 -5.70 -3.11 4.78
N GLN A 80 -6.54 -4.08 4.46
CA GLN A 80 -6.49 -5.41 5.08
C GLN A 80 -5.21 -6.15 4.66
N LEU A 81 -4.80 -6.03 3.40
CA LEU A 81 -3.53 -6.59 2.94
C LEU A 81 -2.35 -5.96 3.68
N LEU A 82 -2.39 -4.65 3.87
CA LEU A 82 -1.36 -3.93 4.64
C LEU A 82 -1.35 -4.38 6.10
N HIS A 83 -2.52 -4.58 6.69
CA HIS A 83 -2.63 -5.08 8.06
C HIS A 83 -1.97 -6.47 8.20
N HIS A 84 -2.25 -7.39 7.29
CA HIS A 84 -1.59 -8.69 7.27
C HIS A 84 -0.07 -8.57 7.13
N THR A 85 0.37 -7.65 6.27
CA THR A 85 1.79 -7.39 6.05
C THR A 85 2.47 -6.93 7.33
N VAL A 86 1.85 -6.02 8.07
CA VAL A 86 2.39 -5.56 9.37
C VAL A 86 2.55 -6.73 10.33
N GLN A 87 1.62 -7.68 10.34
CA GLN A 87 1.75 -8.88 11.15
C GLN A 87 2.94 -9.74 10.72
N ILE A 88 3.15 -9.91 9.42
CA ILE A 88 4.30 -10.65 8.88
C ILE A 88 5.61 -10.00 9.35
N ILE A 89 5.70 -8.67 9.27
CA ILE A 89 6.88 -7.90 9.68
C ILE A 89 7.16 -8.09 11.17
N ARG A 90 6.13 -8.01 12.00
CA ARG A 90 6.26 -8.18 13.46
C ARG A 90 6.69 -9.59 13.85
N VAL A 91 6.12 -10.61 13.21
CA VAL A 91 6.50 -12.01 13.44
C VAL A 91 7.95 -12.24 13.03
N ALA A 92 8.43 -11.57 11.98
CA ALA A 92 9.83 -11.64 11.57
C ALA A 92 10.79 -10.90 12.51
N GLY A 93 10.27 -10.23 13.55
CA GLY A 93 11.08 -9.56 14.55
C GLY A 93 11.40 -8.10 14.28
N PHE A 94 10.68 -7.45 13.37
CA PHE A 94 10.93 -6.06 13.00
C PHE A 94 9.86 -5.12 13.55
N GLN A 95 10.27 -3.89 13.75
CA GLN A 95 9.41 -2.78 14.14
C GLN A 95 9.49 -1.69 13.07
N ILE A 96 8.34 -1.16 12.67
CA ILE A 96 8.26 -0.07 11.71
C ILE A 96 8.53 1.23 12.45
N LEU A 97 9.53 1.99 11.99
CA LEU A 97 9.89 3.25 12.59
C LEU A 97 9.20 4.43 11.89
N ASN A 98 9.19 4.43 10.57
CA ASN A 98 8.47 5.44 9.79
C ASN A 98 8.23 4.95 8.38
N VAL A 99 7.29 5.61 7.72
CA VAL A 99 7.01 5.44 6.30
C VAL A 99 6.95 6.81 5.67
N ASP A 100 7.64 7.00 4.56
CA ASP A 100 7.53 8.19 3.75
C ASP A 100 7.01 7.79 2.37
N SER A 101 6.05 8.52 1.83
CA SER A 101 5.41 8.17 0.57
C SER A 101 5.13 9.40 -0.28
N THR A 102 5.18 9.18 -1.59
CA THR A 102 4.85 10.20 -2.58
C THR A 102 3.84 9.60 -3.58
N VAL A 103 2.76 10.31 -3.80
CA VAL A 103 1.75 9.94 -4.80
C VAL A 103 1.89 10.88 -5.98
N ILE A 104 2.06 10.32 -7.17
CA ILE A 104 2.12 11.09 -8.41
C ILE A 104 0.78 10.93 -9.12
N LEU A 105 0.00 11.99 -9.13
CA LEU A 105 -1.36 11.99 -9.65
C LEU A 105 -1.68 13.38 -10.22
N GLU A 106 -2.07 13.43 -11.49
CA GLU A 106 -2.38 14.71 -12.10
C GLU A 106 -3.64 15.33 -11.51
N ARG A 107 -4.71 14.55 -11.43
CA ARG A 107 -6.01 14.96 -10.88
C ARG A 107 -6.70 13.79 -10.20
N PRO A 108 -7.46 14.00 -9.11
CA PRO A 108 -7.66 15.27 -8.38
C PRO A 108 -6.44 15.66 -7.55
N LYS A 109 -6.43 16.90 -7.07
CA LYS A 109 -5.39 17.35 -6.12
C LYS A 109 -5.65 16.70 -4.76
N LEU A 110 -4.59 16.28 -4.07
CA LEU A 110 -4.71 15.51 -2.83
C LEU A 110 -4.50 16.37 -1.58
N LYS A 111 -4.39 17.68 -1.72
CA LYS A 111 -4.09 18.58 -0.60
C LYS A 111 -5.01 18.35 0.60
N ASP A 112 -6.31 18.26 0.37
CA ASP A 112 -7.30 18.13 1.44
C ASP A 112 -7.42 16.68 1.96
N PHE A 113 -6.75 15.73 1.31
CA PHE A 113 -6.81 14.31 1.67
C PHE A 113 -5.52 13.79 2.30
N ARG A 114 -4.47 14.61 2.36
CA ARG A 114 -3.18 14.18 2.92
C ARG A 114 -3.30 13.74 4.38
N LEU A 115 -3.98 14.52 5.20
CA LEU A 115 -4.14 14.19 6.62
C LEU A 115 -5.04 12.97 6.81
N PRO A 116 -6.23 12.86 6.19
CA PRO A 116 -7.03 11.64 6.29
C PRO A 116 -6.29 10.39 5.84
N ILE A 117 -5.49 10.47 4.78
CA ILE A 117 -4.68 9.33 4.30
C ILE A 117 -3.65 8.93 5.35
N ARG A 118 -2.94 9.90 5.92
CA ARG A 118 -1.96 9.62 6.97
C ARG A 118 -2.60 8.97 8.19
N GLU A 119 -3.78 9.42 8.58
CA GLU A 119 -4.49 8.87 9.74
C GLU A 119 -5.01 7.45 9.46
N SER A 120 -5.36 7.13 8.21
CA SER A 120 -5.81 5.80 7.82
C SER A 120 -4.69 4.77 7.84
N LEU A 121 -3.48 5.18 7.52
CA LEU A 121 -2.32 4.28 7.41
C LEU A 121 -1.63 3.99 8.79
#